data_b4d4f30b1bb3d6475cdb38a3aa08e0a8
#
_entry.id   b4d4f30b1bb3d6475cdb38a3aa08e0a8
#
_cell.length_a   1.000
_cell.length_b   1.000
_cell.length_c   1.000
_cell.angle_alpha   90.00
_cell.angle_beta   90.00
_cell.angle_gamma   90.00
#
_symmetry.space_group_name_H-M   'P 1'
#
loop_
_entity.id
_entity.type
_entity.pdbx_description
1 polymer ?
#
loop_
_entity_poly.entity_id
_entity_poly.type
_entity_poly.pdbx_seq_one_letter_code
_entity_poly.pdbx_strand_id
1 'polypeptide(L)'
;GNFIGMLPQSMQDSKIYGVEIDKISAGIAQQLYQKTSIAAQPFEEANIPDSFFDAVIGNVPFGDIRVNDRRYNKHNFLIHDYFFAKSLDKLRPGGIMALITSKGTMDKESPAVRKYIAQRADLLGAIRLPNNTFKGNAGTEVVSDILILQKRDRLIDLEPDWVHLNTDENGVKMNAYFVDHPEMVLGEWKTVSGRFGEEDTVVPYENADITELLEEAISNIHAEITDYEVDEELTEEDNSIPADPEVRNFSYTVVDEKIYYREN
;
A
#
# COMPACT_ATOMS: atom_id res chain seq x y z
N GLY A 1 -5.50 12.12 7.10
CA GLY A 1 -4.58 13.12 7.65
C GLY A 1 -3.62 12.61 8.71
N ASN A 2 -3.96 11.54 9.45
CA ASN A 2 -3.16 11.11 10.62
C ASN A 2 -1.71 10.74 10.26
N PHE A 3 -1.50 10.01 9.17
CA PHE A 3 -0.14 9.66 8.73
C PHE A 3 0.73 10.89 8.44
N ILE A 4 0.15 11.95 7.85
CA ILE A 4 0.89 13.19 7.57
C ILE A 4 1.26 13.90 8.88
N GLY A 5 0.33 13.95 9.84
CA GLY A 5 0.55 14.59 11.14
C GLY A 5 1.57 13.90 12.03
N MET A 6 1.86 12.62 11.75
CA MET A 6 2.79 11.79 12.52
C MET A 6 4.10 11.48 11.79
N LEU A 7 4.40 12.21 10.71
CA LEU A 7 5.67 12.04 10.00
C LEU A 7 6.86 12.30 10.93
N PRO A 8 7.85 11.38 10.97
CA PRO A 8 9.04 11.55 11.79
C PRO A 8 9.86 12.75 11.30
N GLN A 9 10.67 13.31 12.21
CA GLN A 9 11.48 14.49 11.90
C GLN A 9 12.40 14.28 10.69
N SER A 10 12.90 13.07 10.50
CA SER A 10 13.74 12.68 9.37
C SER A 10 13.04 12.75 8.01
N MET A 11 11.69 12.80 7.99
CA MET A 11 10.89 12.85 6.76
C MET A 11 10.17 14.19 6.55
N GLN A 12 10.42 15.20 7.38
CA GLN A 12 9.71 16.50 7.30
C GLN A 12 10.00 17.31 6.03
N ASP A 13 11.14 17.04 5.37
CA ASP A 13 11.50 17.68 4.10
C ASP A 13 11.00 16.89 2.87
N SER A 14 10.31 15.78 3.09
CA SER A 14 9.75 14.96 2.02
C SER A 14 8.60 15.68 1.31
N LYS A 15 8.48 15.48 0.01
CA LYS A 15 7.30 15.91 -0.77
C LYS A 15 6.16 14.92 -0.50
N ILE A 16 5.10 15.41 0.12
CA ILE A 16 3.96 14.57 0.53
C ILE A 16 2.79 14.78 -0.41
N TYR A 17 2.22 13.67 -0.84
CA TYR A 17 1.02 13.60 -1.67
C TYR A 17 -0.06 12.81 -0.95
N GLY A 18 -1.29 13.27 -1.03
CA GLY A 18 -2.44 12.58 -0.46
C GLY A 18 -3.58 12.50 -1.47
N VAL A 19 -4.33 11.41 -1.42
CA VAL A 19 -5.58 11.24 -2.17
C VAL A 19 -6.67 10.91 -1.18
N GLU A 20 -7.75 11.68 -1.16
CA GLU A 20 -8.87 11.53 -0.25
C GLU A 20 -10.17 11.75 -1.02
N ILE A 21 -11.06 10.76 -0.98
CA ILE A 21 -12.33 10.82 -1.70
C ILE A 21 -13.35 11.75 -1.02
N ASP A 22 -13.34 11.80 0.31
CA ASP A 22 -14.22 12.70 1.06
C ASP A 22 -13.70 14.15 0.98
N LYS A 23 -14.46 14.99 0.30
CA LYS A 23 -14.11 16.39 0.06
C LYS A 23 -13.97 17.21 1.34
N ILE A 24 -14.70 16.88 2.40
CA ILE A 24 -14.62 17.59 3.69
C ILE A 24 -13.30 17.24 4.35
N SER A 25 -12.99 15.94 4.46
CA SER A 25 -11.73 15.45 5.02
C SER A 25 -10.52 15.93 4.23
N ALA A 26 -10.62 15.93 2.89
CA ALA A 26 -9.59 16.49 2.02
C ALA A 26 -9.37 17.99 2.27
N GLY A 27 -10.45 18.78 2.35
CA GLY A 27 -10.38 20.21 2.62
C GLY A 27 -9.77 20.52 3.99
N ILE A 28 -10.10 19.76 5.03
CA ILE A 28 -9.49 19.88 6.35
C ILE A 28 -7.99 19.56 6.27
N ALA A 29 -7.61 18.47 5.62
CA ALA A 29 -6.23 18.09 5.47
C ALA A 29 -5.40 19.11 4.67
N GLN A 30 -5.97 19.70 3.61
CA GLN A 30 -5.33 20.77 2.83
C GLN A 30 -5.04 22.00 3.69
N GLN A 31 -5.93 22.36 4.63
CA GLN A 31 -5.73 23.49 5.53
C GLN A 31 -4.70 23.18 6.62
N LEU A 32 -4.71 21.97 7.16
CA LEU A 32 -3.78 21.56 8.22
C LEU A 32 -2.36 21.34 7.69
N TYR A 33 -2.22 20.80 6.49
CA TYR A 33 -0.94 20.39 5.91
C TYR A 33 -0.63 21.14 4.61
N GLN A 34 -0.47 22.45 4.69
CA GLN A 34 -0.36 23.35 3.53
C GLN A 34 0.86 23.08 2.61
N LYS A 35 1.87 22.37 3.10
CA LYS A 35 3.04 21.93 2.31
C LYS A 35 2.79 20.62 1.54
N THR A 36 1.61 20.01 1.69
CA THR A 36 1.27 18.71 1.14
C THR A 36 0.32 18.87 -0.05
N SER A 37 0.54 18.12 -1.11
CA SER A 37 -0.36 18.08 -2.27
C SER A 37 -1.47 17.06 -2.03
N ILE A 38 -2.68 17.52 -1.69
CA ILE A 38 -3.83 16.63 -1.40
C ILE A 38 -4.88 16.79 -2.51
N ALA A 39 -5.15 15.69 -3.22
CA ALA A 39 -6.19 15.59 -4.23
C ALA A 39 -7.51 15.10 -3.62
N ALA A 40 -8.58 15.93 -3.75
CA ALA A 40 -9.92 15.60 -3.27
C ALA A 40 -10.70 14.80 -4.34
N GLN A 41 -10.34 13.55 -4.56
CA GLN A 41 -10.90 12.68 -5.60
C GLN A 41 -10.71 11.21 -5.27
N PRO A 42 -11.46 10.30 -5.91
CA PRO A 42 -11.25 8.87 -5.73
C PRO A 42 -9.88 8.44 -6.30
N PHE A 43 -9.31 7.37 -5.73
CA PHE A 43 -7.96 6.91 -6.10
C PHE A 43 -7.86 6.45 -7.55
N GLU A 44 -8.93 5.88 -8.11
CA GLU A 44 -8.99 5.48 -9.52
C GLU A 44 -8.85 6.64 -10.50
N GLU A 45 -9.29 7.84 -10.10
CA GLU A 45 -9.20 9.06 -10.91
C GLU A 45 -7.89 9.84 -10.68
N ALA A 46 -7.10 9.45 -9.68
CA ALA A 46 -5.85 10.13 -9.39
C ALA A 46 -4.82 9.89 -10.51
N ASN A 47 -4.49 10.97 -11.21
CA ASN A 47 -3.48 10.95 -12.27
C ASN A 47 -2.08 11.10 -11.67
N ILE A 48 -1.57 10.01 -11.15
CA ILE A 48 -0.24 9.91 -10.56
C ILE A 48 0.64 9.10 -11.51
N PRO A 49 1.84 9.57 -11.85
CA PRO A 49 2.78 8.80 -12.68
C PRO A 49 3.13 7.45 -12.05
N ASP A 50 3.46 6.47 -12.87
CA ASP A 50 4.02 5.21 -12.40
C ASP A 50 5.47 5.43 -11.93
N SER A 51 5.92 4.60 -11.01
CA SER A 51 7.30 4.65 -10.47
C SER A 51 7.71 6.03 -9.91
N PHE A 52 6.75 6.73 -9.29
CA PHE A 52 6.92 8.11 -8.84
C PHE A 52 7.31 8.24 -7.36
N PHE A 53 6.77 7.39 -6.49
CA PHE A 53 6.96 7.52 -5.05
C PHE A 53 8.10 6.65 -4.51
N ASP A 54 8.81 7.18 -3.51
CA ASP A 54 9.76 6.42 -2.68
C ASP A 54 9.03 5.57 -1.65
N ALA A 55 7.91 6.08 -1.13
CA ALA A 55 7.11 5.38 -0.13
C ALA A 55 5.60 5.59 -0.35
N VAL A 56 4.82 4.57 -0.03
CA VAL A 56 3.36 4.62 0.05
C VAL A 56 2.93 4.10 1.41
N ILE A 57 2.17 4.90 2.15
CA ILE A 57 1.66 4.56 3.48
C ILE A 57 0.16 4.82 3.50
N GLY A 58 -0.61 3.92 4.07
CA GLY A 58 -2.05 4.13 4.18
C GLY A 58 -2.80 3.05 4.94
N ASN A 59 -4.05 3.38 5.26
CA ASN A 59 -5.05 2.43 5.69
C ASN A 59 -6.06 2.32 4.55
N VAL A 60 -6.08 1.17 3.86
CA VAL A 60 -6.93 0.99 2.68
C VAL A 60 -8.38 0.73 3.08
N PRO A 61 -9.35 1.16 2.27
CA PRO A 61 -10.75 0.84 2.54
C PRO A 61 -11.00 -0.66 2.46
N PHE A 62 -11.84 -1.19 3.36
CA PHE A 62 -12.23 -2.59 3.39
C PHE A 62 -13.65 -2.77 2.84
N GLY A 63 -13.92 -3.90 2.21
CA GLY A 63 -15.27 -4.28 1.79
C GLY A 63 -15.32 -5.07 0.49
N ASP A 64 -16.52 -5.60 0.20
CA ASP A 64 -16.82 -6.35 -1.03
C ASP A 64 -17.15 -5.43 -2.21
N ILE A 65 -16.46 -4.30 -2.28
CA ILE A 65 -16.60 -3.31 -3.33
C ILE A 65 -15.51 -3.53 -4.38
N ARG A 66 -15.84 -3.32 -5.65
CA ARG A 66 -14.88 -3.31 -6.75
C ARG A 66 -14.82 -1.92 -7.36
N VAL A 67 -13.61 -1.50 -7.66
CA VAL A 67 -13.35 -0.21 -8.30
C VAL A 67 -13.28 -0.40 -9.81
N ASN A 68 -13.88 0.52 -10.56
CA ASN A 68 -13.80 0.48 -12.01
C ASN A 68 -12.60 1.28 -12.50
N ASP A 69 -11.47 0.59 -12.66
CA ASP A 69 -10.25 1.12 -13.26
C ASP A 69 -9.82 0.19 -14.41
N ARG A 70 -9.83 0.71 -15.65
CA ARG A 70 -9.60 -0.08 -16.88
C ARG A 70 -8.32 -0.92 -16.82
N ARG A 71 -7.28 -0.43 -16.15
CA ARG A 71 -5.98 -1.11 -16.04
C ARG A 71 -6.08 -2.38 -15.20
N TYR A 72 -6.94 -2.37 -14.15
CA TYR A 72 -7.03 -3.43 -13.15
C TYR A 72 -8.30 -4.27 -13.26
N ASN A 73 -9.29 -3.88 -14.06
CA ASN A 73 -10.58 -4.57 -14.20
C ASN A 73 -10.45 -6.05 -14.52
N LYS A 74 -9.44 -6.43 -15.32
CA LYS A 74 -9.17 -7.83 -15.69
C LYS A 74 -8.88 -8.75 -14.49
N HIS A 75 -8.40 -8.19 -13.37
CA HIS A 75 -8.06 -8.94 -12.17
C HIS A 75 -9.26 -9.12 -11.22
N ASN A 76 -10.33 -8.37 -11.41
CA ASN A 76 -11.54 -8.40 -10.59
C ASN A 76 -11.25 -8.24 -9.08
N PHE A 77 -10.28 -7.40 -8.73
CA PHE A 77 -9.86 -7.17 -7.35
C PHE A 77 -10.96 -6.53 -6.50
N LEU A 78 -11.02 -6.93 -5.22
CA LEU A 78 -11.73 -6.16 -4.21
C LEU A 78 -11.00 -4.82 -3.96
N ILE A 79 -11.69 -3.86 -3.37
CA ILE A 79 -11.16 -2.50 -3.20
C ILE A 79 -9.80 -2.48 -2.51
N HIS A 80 -9.63 -3.24 -1.42
CA HIS A 80 -8.34 -3.32 -0.71
C HIS A 80 -7.23 -3.93 -1.59
N ASP A 81 -7.52 -4.96 -2.37
CA ASP A 81 -6.56 -5.58 -3.29
C ASP A 81 -6.17 -4.64 -4.44
N TYR A 82 -7.15 -3.88 -4.94
CA TYR A 82 -6.93 -2.83 -5.94
C TYR A 82 -5.96 -1.75 -5.43
N PHE A 83 -6.12 -1.34 -4.17
CA PHE A 83 -5.22 -0.35 -3.58
C PHE A 83 -3.77 -0.85 -3.53
N PHE A 84 -3.54 -2.13 -3.21
CA PHE A 84 -2.20 -2.74 -3.31
C PHE A 84 -1.67 -2.69 -4.74
N ALA A 85 -2.46 -3.15 -5.70
CA ALA A 85 -2.04 -3.23 -7.10
C ALA A 85 -1.67 -1.85 -7.67
N LYS A 86 -2.53 -0.85 -7.47
CA LYS A 86 -2.29 0.51 -7.97
C LYS A 86 -1.13 1.19 -7.23
N SER A 87 -1.03 1.04 -5.92
CA SER A 87 0.06 1.61 -5.13
C SER A 87 1.42 1.03 -5.54
N LEU A 88 1.50 -0.27 -5.83
CA LEU A 88 2.73 -0.89 -6.34
C LEU A 88 3.17 -0.29 -7.68
N ASP A 89 2.23 0.03 -8.57
CA ASP A 89 2.57 0.67 -9.84
C ASP A 89 3.08 2.09 -9.66
N LYS A 90 2.64 2.79 -8.59
CA LYS A 90 3.07 4.16 -8.27
C LYS A 90 4.40 4.24 -7.52
N LEU A 91 4.84 3.16 -6.90
CA LEU A 91 6.16 3.06 -6.29
C LEU A 91 7.25 2.90 -7.36
N ARG A 92 8.40 3.58 -7.18
CA ARG A 92 9.61 3.29 -7.93
C ARG A 92 10.22 1.95 -7.52
N PRO A 93 11.08 1.34 -8.33
CA PRO A 93 11.91 0.21 -7.89
C PRO A 93 12.64 0.54 -6.59
N GLY A 94 12.66 -0.41 -5.64
CA GLY A 94 13.20 -0.20 -4.29
C GLY A 94 12.32 0.60 -3.34
N GLY A 95 11.25 1.22 -3.82
CA GLY A 95 10.30 1.96 -2.99
C GLY A 95 9.58 1.05 -2.00
N ILE A 96 9.23 1.61 -0.83
CA ILE A 96 8.62 0.87 0.28
C ILE A 96 7.12 1.18 0.38
N MET A 97 6.32 0.15 0.59
CA MET A 97 4.90 0.27 0.86
C MET A 97 4.57 -0.30 2.24
N ALA A 98 3.84 0.48 3.05
CA ALA A 98 3.28 0.02 4.32
C ALA A 98 1.78 0.30 4.33
N LEU A 99 0.96 -0.73 4.14
CA LEU A 99 -0.49 -0.60 4.10
C LEU A 99 -1.16 -1.44 5.18
N ILE A 100 -2.16 -0.84 5.83
CA ILE A 100 -3.08 -1.54 6.72
C ILE A 100 -4.26 -2.04 5.88
N THR A 101 -4.57 -3.32 6.01
CA THR A 101 -5.67 -3.99 5.30
C THR A 101 -6.41 -4.94 6.24
N SER A 102 -7.55 -5.48 5.80
CA SER A 102 -8.22 -6.55 6.53
C SER A 102 -7.44 -7.87 6.42
N LYS A 103 -7.60 -8.78 7.39
CA LYS A 103 -7.01 -10.14 7.31
C LYS A 103 -7.33 -10.85 5.98
N GLY A 104 -8.42 -10.46 5.31
CA GLY A 104 -8.85 -11.07 4.06
C GLY A 104 -7.83 -10.93 2.91
N THR A 105 -6.93 -9.97 2.92
CA THR A 105 -5.86 -9.91 1.91
C THR A 105 -4.91 -11.09 2.05
N MET A 106 -4.52 -11.43 3.28
CA MET A 106 -3.59 -12.51 3.58
C MET A 106 -4.29 -13.89 3.64
N ASP A 107 -5.51 -13.97 4.20
CA ASP A 107 -6.15 -15.24 4.54
C ASP A 107 -7.22 -15.72 3.54
N LYS A 108 -7.56 -14.97 2.48
CA LYS A 108 -8.55 -15.47 1.52
C LYS A 108 -8.05 -16.74 0.81
N GLU A 109 -8.97 -17.66 0.51
CA GLU A 109 -8.67 -18.94 -0.17
C GLU A 109 -7.96 -18.73 -1.51
N SER A 110 -8.46 -17.78 -2.32
CA SER A 110 -7.82 -17.47 -3.60
C SER A 110 -6.47 -16.78 -3.38
N PRO A 111 -5.37 -17.33 -3.86
CA PRO A 111 -4.04 -16.72 -3.76
C PRO A 111 -3.80 -15.62 -4.78
N ALA A 112 -4.77 -15.29 -5.64
CA ALA A 112 -4.57 -14.46 -6.83
C ALA A 112 -3.94 -13.09 -6.53
N VAL A 113 -4.41 -12.38 -5.48
CA VAL A 113 -3.84 -11.09 -5.12
C VAL A 113 -2.44 -11.23 -4.52
N ARG A 114 -2.22 -12.25 -3.67
CA ARG A 114 -0.91 -12.50 -3.08
C ARG A 114 0.13 -12.86 -4.15
N LYS A 115 -0.24 -13.68 -5.14
CA LYS A 115 0.60 -13.94 -6.33
C LYS A 115 0.90 -12.67 -7.10
N TYR A 116 -0.11 -11.83 -7.34
CA TYR A 116 0.07 -10.56 -8.03
C TYR A 116 1.09 -9.66 -7.31
N ILE A 117 0.99 -9.56 -5.98
CA ILE A 117 1.91 -8.80 -5.15
C ILE A 117 3.31 -9.43 -5.17
N ALA A 118 3.41 -10.75 -4.92
CA ALA A 118 4.67 -11.48 -4.84
C ALA A 118 5.50 -11.43 -6.13
N GLN A 119 4.85 -11.32 -7.28
CA GLN A 119 5.54 -11.13 -8.57
C GLN A 119 6.16 -9.73 -8.72
N ARG A 120 5.75 -8.75 -7.92
CA ARG A 120 6.10 -7.32 -8.05
C ARG A 120 6.87 -6.75 -6.88
N ALA A 121 6.78 -7.39 -5.73
CA ALA A 121 7.37 -6.90 -4.48
C ALA A 121 7.82 -8.04 -3.58
N ASP A 122 8.79 -7.76 -2.73
CA ASP A 122 9.20 -8.60 -1.64
C ASP A 122 8.38 -8.25 -0.40
N LEU A 123 7.88 -9.26 0.32
CA LEU A 123 7.29 -9.08 1.64
C LEU A 123 8.43 -8.93 2.65
N LEU A 124 8.61 -7.72 3.17
CA LEU A 124 9.59 -7.45 4.22
C LEU A 124 9.09 -7.90 5.59
N GLY A 125 7.78 -7.83 5.81
CA GLY A 125 7.12 -8.29 7.01
C GLY A 125 5.63 -8.03 6.98
N ALA A 126 4.90 -8.76 7.84
CA ALA A 126 3.49 -8.52 8.08
C ALA A 126 3.19 -8.61 9.58
N ILE A 127 2.31 -7.75 10.08
CA ILE A 127 1.91 -7.72 11.49
C ILE A 127 0.39 -7.82 11.55
N ARG A 128 -0.13 -8.79 12.31
CA ARG A 128 -1.57 -8.99 12.53
C ARG A 128 -2.01 -8.32 13.81
N LEU A 129 -2.93 -7.38 13.68
CA LEU A 129 -3.50 -6.61 14.76
C LEU A 129 -4.78 -7.26 15.30
N PRO A 130 -5.04 -7.21 16.62
CA PRO A 130 -6.27 -7.73 17.19
C PRO A 130 -7.49 -6.93 16.71
N ASN A 131 -8.65 -7.56 16.79
CA ASN A 131 -9.90 -7.07 16.22
C ASN A 131 -10.39 -5.73 16.81
N ASN A 132 -9.97 -5.37 18.01
CA ASN A 132 -10.37 -4.14 18.69
C ASN A 132 -9.48 -2.92 18.39
N THR A 133 -8.38 -3.08 17.64
CA THR A 133 -7.40 -2.02 17.41
C THR A 133 -8.01 -0.72 16.87
N PHE A 134 -9.01 -0.81 16.01
CA PHE A 134 -9.69 0.36 15.44
C PHE A 134 -11.07 0.66 16.05
N LYS A 135 -11.48 -0.07 17.08
CA LYS A 135 -12.79 0.12 17.71
C LYS A 135 -13.02 1.53 18.23
N GLY A 136 -12.00 2.12 18.88
CA GLY A 136 -12.08 3.48 19.44
C GLY A 136 -12.17 4.58 18.36
N ASN A 137 -11.55 4.39 17.21
CA ASN A 137 -11.44 5.41 16.16
C ASN A 137 -12.44 5.22 15.01
N ALA A 138 -12.77 3.98 14.66
CA ALA A 138 -13.63 3.66 13.53
C ALA A 138 -14.93 2.92 13.92
N GLY A 139 -15.10 2.54 15.20
CA GLY A 139 -16.28 1.82 15.68
C GLY A 139 -16.40 0.39 15.12
N THR A 140 -15.37 -0.14 14.50
CA THR A 140 -15.33 -1.47 13.88
C THR A 140 -14.45 -2.43 14.66
N GLU A 141 -14.90 -3.66 14.81
CA GLU A 141 -14.11 -4.77 15.33
C GLU A 141 -13.72 -5.67 14.14
N VAL A 142 -12.49 -5.52 13.66
CA VAL A 142 -11.97 -6.27 12.52
C VAL A 142 -10.49 -6.56 12.70
N VAL A 143 -10.11 -7.81 12.49
CA VAL A 143 -8.70 -8.19 12.43
C VAL A 143 -8.08 -7.58 11.18
N SER A 144 -6.98 -6.87 11.37
CA SER A 144 -6.29 -6.13 10.33
C SER A 144 -4.83 -6.53 10.28
N ASP A 145 -4.25 -6.47 9.09
CA ASP A 145 -2.85 -6.76 8.86
C ASP A 145 -2.13 -5.49 8.38
N ILE A 146 -0.92 -5.25 8.87
CA ILE A 146 0.02 -4.29 8.30
C ILE A 146 0.94 -5.08 7.40
N LEU A 147 0.99 -4.76 6.11
CA LEU A 147 1.92 -5.38 5.17
C LEU A 147 3.00 -4.37 4.80
N ILE A 148 4.26 -4.77 4.94
CA ILE A 148 5.42 -3.98 4.57
C ILE A 148 6.08 -4.67 3.38
N LEU A 149 6.15 -3.97 2.25
CA LEU A 149 6.57 -4.51 0.97
C LEU A 149 7.63 -3.61 0.35
N GLN A 150 8.60 -4.20 -0.35
CA GLN A 150 9.54 -3.48 -1.21
C GLN A 150 9.26 -3.78 -2.67
N LYS A 151 9.09 -2.75 -3.50
CA LYS A 151 8.88 -2.90 -4.94
C LYS A 151 10.15 -3.40 -5.63
N ARG A 152 10.00 -4.45 -6.45
CA ARG A 152 11.07 -4.92 -7.34
C ARG A 152 11.22 -4.05 -8.58
N ASP A 153 12.37 -4.14 -9.22
CA ASP A 153 12.67 -3.49 -10.50
C ASP A 153 11.95 -4.14 -11.70
N ARG A 154 11.59 -5.41 -11.57
CA ARG A 154 10.97 -6.21 -12.62
C ARG A 154 9.98 -7.22 -12.08
N LEU A 155 9.15 -7.74 -12.97
CA LEU A 155 8.28 -8.88 -12.67
C LEU A 155 9.12 -10.15 -12.57
N ILE A 156 8.91 -10.90 -11.48
CA ILE A 156 9.55 -12.21 -11.27
C ILE A 156 8.42 -13.21 -11.06
N ASP A 157 8.46 -14.31 -11.80
CA ASP A 157 7.52 -15.42 -11.59
C ASP A 157 7.98 -16.24 -10.37
N LEU A 158 7.60 -15.74 -9.20
CA LEU A 158 7.95 -16.29 -7.90
C LEU A 158 6.68 -16.49 -7.08
N GLU A 159 6.62 -17.60 -6.39
CA GLU A 159 5.50 -18.00 -5.53
C GLU A 159 6.03 -18.41 -4.14
N PRO A 160 6.44 -17.45 -3.30
CA PRO A 160 6.91 -17.73 -1.94
C PRO A 160 5.78 -18.26 -1.05
N ASP A 161 6.13 -18.91 0.06
CA ASP A 161 5.19 -19.61 0.95
C ASP A 161 4.06 -18.71 1.46
N TRP A 162 4.33 -17.43 1.72
CA TRP A 162 3.30 -16.47 2.16
C TRP A 162 2.19 -16.20 1.12
N VAL A 163 2.32 -16.66 -0.12
CA VAL A 163 1.25 -16.65 -1.11
C VAL A 163 0.14 -17.62 -0.73
N HIS A 164 0.47 -18.68 0.02
CA HIS A 164 -0.43 -19.75 0.40
C HIS A 164 -0.93 -19.65 1.84
N LEU A 165 -1.97 -20.43 2.12
CA LEU A 165 -2.46 -20.65 3.46
C LEU A 165 -1.82 -21.92 4.03
N ASN A 166 -1.67 -21.94 5.34
CA ASN A 166 -1.23 -23.10 6.10
C ASN A 166 -2.10 -23.22 7.36
N THR A 167 -1.88 -24.23 8.15
CA THR A 167 -2.60 -24.49 9.40
C THR A 167 -1.58 -24.57 10.52
N ASP A 168 -1.83 -23.86 11.61
CA ASP A 168 -0.99 -23.92 12.79
C ASP A 168 -1.18 -25.25 13.59
N GLU A 169 -0.42 -25.42 14.65
CA GLU A 169 -0.50 -26.59 15.55
C GLU A 169 -1.86 -26.74 16.26
N ASN A 170 -2.64 -25.66 16.36
CA ASN A 170 -3.97 -25.64 16.97
C ASN A 170 -5.10 -25.87 15.98
N GLY A 171 -4.77 -26.04 14.68
CA GLY A 171 -5.73 -26.28 13.61
C GLY A 171 -6.33 -24.98 13.03
N VAL A 172 -5.81 -23.82 13.36
CA VAL A 172 -6.25 -22.54 12.81
C VAL A 172 -5.64 -22.34 11.43
N LYS A 173 -6.50 -22.14 10.42
CA LYS A 173 -6.08 -21.88 9.04
C LYS A 173 -5.85 -20.40 8.82
N MET A 174 -4.65 -20.04 8.42
CA MET A 174 -4.25 -18.66 8.16
C MET A 174 -3.14 -18.60 7.10
N ASN A 175 -2.67 -17.41 6.78
CA ASN A 175 -1.53 -17.24 5.87
C ASN A 175 -0.28 -17.93 6.42
N ALA A 176 0.48 -18.62 5.55
CA ALA A 176 1.69 -19.33 5.93
C ALA A 176 2.70 -18.43 6.67
N TYR A 177 2.81 -17.15 6.29
CA TYR A 177 3.66 -16.20 7.00
C TYR A 177 3.38 -16.14 8.50
N PHE A 178 2.10 -16.08 8.91
CA PHE A 178 1.74 -16.00 10.33
C PHE A 178 1.83 -17.34 11.05
N VAL A 179 1.83 -18.45 10.33
CA VAL A 179 2.14 -19.79 10.90
C VAL A 179 3.62 -19.89 11.21
N ASP A 180 4.47 -19.38 10.31
CA ASP A 180 5.93 -19.38 10.47
C ASP A 180 6.44 -18.30 11.43
N HIS A 181 5.66 -17.21 11.59
CA HIS A 181 5.97 -16.06 12.43
C HIS A 181 4.84 -15.75 13.41
N PRO A 182 4.57 -16.62 14.40
CA PRO A 182 3.49 -16.43 15.35
C PRO A 182 3.67 -15.18 16.24
N GLU A 183 4.91 -14.71 16.44
CA GLU A 183 5.25 -13.48 17.15
C GLU A 183 4.72 -12.22 16.44
N MET A 184 4.37 -12.32 15.17
CA MET A 184 3.79 -11.23 14.40
C MET A 184 2.26 -11.12 14.54
N VAL A 185 1.63 -12.02 15.31
CA VAL A 185 0.20 -11.97 15.64
C VAL A 185 0.05 -11.35 17.03
N LEU A 186 -0.44 -10.10 17.10
CA LEU A 186 -0.48 -9.33 18.36
C LEU A 186 -1.73 -9.59 19.21
N GLY A 187 -2.08 -10.84 19.39
CA GLY A 187 -3.24 -11.25 20.17
C GLY A 187 -3.45 -12.76 20.16
N GLU A 188 -4.52 -13.18 20.82
CA GLU A 188 -4.91 -14.59 20.91
C GLU A 188 -5.95 -14.97 19.87
N TRP A 189 -5.78 -16.11 19.23
CA TRP A 189 -6.82 -16.70 18.39
C TRP A 189 -7.99 -17.18 19.23
N LYS A 190 -9.21 -16.77 18.86
CA LYS A 190 -10.46 -17.26 19.46
C LYS A 190 -11.52 -17.46 18.39
N THR A 191 -12.25 -18.56 18.50
CA THR A 191 -13.46 -18.77 17.70
C THR A 191 -14.61 -18.04 18.38
N VAL A 192 -15.26 -17.14 17.64
CA VAL A 192 -16.41 -16.36 18.12
C VAL A 192 -17.61 -16.62 17.25
N SER A 193 -18.82 -16.45 17.83
CA SER A 193 -20.06 -16.53 17.08
C SER A 193 -20.28 -15.23 16.27
N GLY A 194 -20.02 -15.28 14.98
CA GLY A 194 -20.23 -14.18 14.07
C GLY A 194 -21.62 -14.18 13.43
N ARG A 195 -21.88 -13.19 12.58
CA ARG A 195 -23.18 -13.02 11.90
C ARG A 195 -23.53 -14.19 10.97
N PHE A 196 -22.55 -14.90 10.44
CA PHE A 196 -22.68 -15.97 9.46
C PHE A 196 -22.24 -17.34 9.97
N GLY A 197 -22.03 -17.48 11.28
CA GLY A 197 -21.55 -18.71 11.94
C GLY A 197 -20.36 -18.45 12.84
N GLU A 198 -19.68 -19.52 13.21
CA GLU A 198 -18.41 -19.42 13.96
C GLU A 198 -17.31 -18.89 13.03
N GLU A 199 -16.55 -17.94 13.54
CA GLU A 199 -15.40 -17.37 12.83
C GLU A 199 -14.19 -17.23 13.76
N ASP A 200 -13.02 -17.49 13.20
CA ASP A 200 -11.77 -17.29 13.93
C ASP A 200 -11.35 -15.81 13.86
N THR A 201 -11.09 -15.26 15.03
CA THR A 201 -10.66 -13.87 15.20
C THR A 201 -9.45 -13.79 16.13
N VAL A 202 -8.73 -12.68 16.06
CA VAL A 202 -7.65 -12.39 16.99
C VAL A 202 -8.17 -11.35 18.01
N VAL A 203 -8.21 -11.73 19.27
CA VAL A 203 -8.57 -10.82 20.37
C VAL A 203 -7.30 -10.29 21.05
N PRO A 204 -7.34 -9.10 21.66
CA PRO A 204 -6.17 -8.55 22.35
C PRO A 204 -5.76 -9.43 23.53
N TYR A 205 -4.46 -9.50 23.79
CA TYR A 205 -3.96 -10.06 25.05
C TYR A 205 -4.50 -9.27 26.24
N GLU A 206 -4.79 -9.98 27.34
CA GLU A 206 -5.30 -9.34 28.55
C GLU A 206 -4.22 -8.41 29.15
N ASN A 207 -4.59 -7.14 29.40
CA ASN A 207 -3.72 -6.10 29.98
C ASN A 207 -2.45 -5.75 29.15
N ALA A 208 -2.36 -6.11 27.90
CA ALA A 208 -1.24 -5.73 27.05
C ALA A 208 -1.44 -4.35 26.42
N ASP A 209 -0.36 -3.60 26.27
CA ASP A 209 -0.33 -2.37 25.47
C ASP A 209 -0.01 -2.70 24.02
N ILE A 210 -0.92 -2.38 23.13
CA ILE A 210 -0.76 -2.62 21.68
C ILE A 210 0.46 -1.86 21.11
N THR A 211 0.84 -0.73 21.70
CA THR A 211 1.99 0.05 21.27
C THR A 211 3.28 -0.71 21.54
N GLU A 212 3.43 -1.26 22.74
CA GLU A 212 4.61 -2.05 23.12
C GLU A 212 4.72 -3.32 22.24
N LEU A 213 3.59 -4.02 22.03
CA LEU A 213 3.55 -5.20 21.16
C LEU A 213 3.92 -4.86 19.71
N LEU A 214 3.48 -3.70 19.21
CA LEU A 214 3.79 -3.25 17.87
C LEU A 214 5.28 -2.90 17.71
N GLU A 215 5.87 -2.23 18.70
CA GLU A 215 7.30 -1.91 18.74
C GLU A 215 8.14 -3.20 18.75
N GLU A 216 7.75 -4.20 19.53
CA GLU A 216 8.40 -5.51 19.53
C GLU A 216 8.29 -6.21 18.18
N ALA A 217 7.08 -6.26 17.58
CA ALA A 217 6.88 -6.87 16.27
C ALA A 217 7.70 -6.16 15.18
N ILE A 218 7.79 -4.83 15.20
CA ILE A 218 8.62 -4.08 14.27
C ILE A 218 10.09 -4.44 14.46
N SER A 219 10.57 -4.62 15.69
CA SER A 219 11.96 -5.01 15.96
C SER A 219 12.30 -6.42 15.47
N ASN A 220 11.29 -7.27 15.30
CA ASN A 220 11.43 -8.63 14.78
C ASN A 220 11.43 -8.69 13.23
N ILE A 221 11.24 -7.56 12.55
CA ILE A 221 11.34 -7.51 11.08
C ILE A 221 12.82 -7.43 10.69
N HIS A 222 13.37 -8.55 10.27
CA HIS A 222 14.78 -8.68 9.84
C HIS A 222 14.90 -8.83 8.31
N ALA A 223 14.21 -7.97 7.58
CA ALA A 223 14.25 -8.02 6.12
C ALA A 223 15.46 -7.28 5.56
N GLU A 224 16.09 -7.86 4.56
CA GLU A 224 17.12 -7.18 3.77
C GLU A 224 16.45 -6.25 2.75
N ILE A 225 16.77 -4.97 2.83
CA ILE A 225 16.34 -3.98 1.84
C ILE A 225 17.31 -4.05 0.67
N THR A 226 16.79 -4.32 -0.52
CA THR A 226 17.58 -4.31 -1.74
C THR A 226 17.75 -2.86 -2.22
N ASP A 227 18.99 -2.42 -2.31
CA ASP A 227 19.31 -1.15 -2.97
C ASP A 227 19.26 -1.36 -4.49
N TYR A 228 18.28 -0.75 -5.12
CA TYR A 228 18.24 -0.65 -6.58
C TYR A 228 18.96 0.64 -6.97
N GLU A 229 20.04 0.52 -7.73
CA GLU A 229 20.67 1.66 -8.35
C GLU A 229 19.60 2.34 -9.24
N VAL A 230 19.19 3.53 -8.86
CA VAL A 230 18.47 4.41 -9.77
C VAL A 230 19.54 4.87 -10.75
N ASP A 231 19.42 4.49 -12.01
CA ASP A 231 20.24 5.07 -13.07
C ASP A 231 20.08 6.60 -13.01
N GLU A 232 21.01 7.27 -12.33
CA GLU A 232 21.05 8.74 -12.28
C GLU A 232 21.34 9.34 -13.68
N GLU A 233 21.61 8.49 -14.66
CA GLU A 233 21.86 8.91 -16.04
C GLU A 233 20.61 9.40 -16.82
N LEU A 234 19.44 9.41 -16.20
CA LEU A 234 18.29 10.16 -16.69
C LEU A 234 18.06 11.47 -15.91
N THR A 235 19.11 12.18 -15.51
CA THR A 235 19.04 13.62 -15.61
C THR A 235 18.96 13.91 -17.11
N GLU A 236 17.76 13.88 -17.66
CA GLU A 236 17.52 14.46 -18.98
C GLU A 236 18.16 15.84 -18.91
N GLU A 237 19.27 16.00 -19.64
CA GLU A 237 19.72 17.34 -19.98
C GLU A 237 18.46 18.02 -20.47
N ASP A 238 18.11 19.15 -19.90
CA ASP A 238 16.94 19.90 -20.33
C ASP A 238 17.15 20.29 -21.81
N ASN A 239 16.77 19.38 -22.70
CA ASN A 239 16.83 19.53 -24.14
C ASN A 239 15.61 20.31 -24.66
N SER A 240 14.87 20.99 -23.77
CA SER A 240 13.76 21.82 -24.16
C SER A 240 14.27 23.00 -24.99
N ILE A 241 13.48 23.36 -25.99
CA ILE A 241 13.71 24.56 -26.81
C ILE A 241 12.54 25.53 -26.60
N PRO A 242 12.72 26.84 -26.82
CA PRO A 242 11.62 27.78 -26.78
C PRO A 242 10.49 27.34 -27.71
N ALA A 243 9.26 27.34 -27.17
CA ALA A 243 8.09 26.91 -27.94
C ALA A 243 7.82 27.86 -29.10
N ASP A 244 7.68 27.32 -30.30
CA ASP A 244 7.23 28.08 -31.48
C ASP A 244 5.74 28.44 -31.30
N PRO A 245 5.37 29.74 -31.33
CA PRO A 245 3.99 30.19 -31.18
C PRO A 245 3.04 29.63 -32.25
N GLU A 246 3.53 29.26 -33.43
CA GLU A 246 2.72 28.73 -34.52
C GLU A 246 2.38 27.24 -34.36
N VAL A 247 3.12 26.52 -33.50
CA VAL A 247 2.83 25.11 -33.21
C VAL A 247 1.71 25.08 -32.16
N ARG A 248 0.71 24.23 -32.34
CA ARG A 248 -0.39 24.07 -31.38
C ARG A 248 0.11 23.42 -30.07
N ASN A 249 -0.43 23.89 -28.93
CA ASN A 249 -0.21 23.20 -27.66
C ASN A 249 -0.60 21.72 -27.74
N PHE A 250 0.12 20.88 -27.05
CA PHE A 250 -0.07 19.41 -27.04
C PHE A 250 0.10 18.74 -28.42
N SER A 251 0.98 19.26 -29.26
CA SER A 251 1.33 18.69 -30.54
C SER A 251 2.84 18.53 -30.72
N TYR A 252 3.22 17.75 -31.69
CA TYR A 252 4.63 17.50 -32.01
C TYR A 252 5.10 18.44 -33.14
N THR A 253 6.37 18.84 -33.07
CA THR A 253 7.08 19.55 -34.14
C THR A 253 8.45 18.94 -34.32
N VAL A 254 9.05 19.20 -35.48
CA VAL A 254 10.42 18.75 -35.81
C VAL A 254 11.30 19.98 -35.96
N VAL A 255 12.36 20.06 -35.16
CA VAL A 255 13.39 21.10 -35.25
C VAL A 255 14.74 20.42 -35.31
N ASP A 256 15.56 20.74 -36.28
CA ASP A 256 16.91 20.17 -36.50
C ASP A 256 16.91 18.61 -36.45
N GLU A 257 15.96 18.00 -37.16
CA GLU A 257 15.77 16.54 -37.23
C GLU A 257 15.37 15.86 -35.93
N LYS A 258 15.11 16.61 -34.84
CA LYS A 258 14.61 16.12 -33.55
C LYS A 258 13.12 16.42 -33.42
N ILE A 259 12.41 15.49 -32.78
CA ILE A 259 10.98 15.63 -32.49
C ILE A 259 10.83 16.24 -31.08
N TYR A 260 10.11 17.35 -31.02
CA TYR A 260 9.76 18.04 -29.77
C TYR A 260 8.26 17.98 -29.54
N TYR A 261 7.87 17.91 -28.30
CA TYR A 261 6.47 17.99 -27.86
C TYR A 261 6.23 19.33 -27.19
N ARG A 262 5.21 20.04 -27.66
CA ARG A 262 4.83 21.31 -27.04
C ARG A 262 3.83 21.07 -25.91
N GLU A 263 4.20 21.36 -24.67
CA GLU A 263 3.34 21.16 -23.50
C GLU A 263 2.35 22.32 -23.31
N ASN A 264 2.74 23.58 -23.49
CA ASN A 264 1.87 24.78 -23.34
C ASN A 264 2.31 25.91 -24.28
#